data_9650249b84009b08db72520dc7c8ac16
#
_entry.id   9650249b84009b08db72520dc7c8ac16
#
_cell.length_a   1.000
_cell.length_b   1.000
_cell.length_c   1.000
_cell.angle_alpha   90.00
_cell.angle_beta   90.00
_cell.angle_gamma   90.00
#
_symmetry.space_group_name_H-M   'P 1'
#
loop_
_entity.id
_entity.type
_entity.pdbx_description
1 polymer ?
#
loop_
_entity_poly.entity_id
_entity_poly.type
_entity_poly.pdbx_seq_one_letter_code
_entity_poly.pdbx_strand_id
1 'polypeptide(L)'
;MSDEGFDMLKTEELAGFLVGIDRGSMSSATRERAKDLLIDHLAVSIQGLKTPWSKSISRYVQAEASKPEAVVYGAQRASAALAALANGTIAHGIELDDTHDESMSHPGAVVFSAALAQAQSSWRSGTDVLTAAIAGYEAMTRIGSALN
;
A
#
# COMPACT_ATOMS: atom_id res chain seq x y z
N MET A 1 38.40 16.35 -23.67
CA MET A 1 36.96 15.99 -23.69
C MET A 1 36.69 15.50 -22.30
N SER A 2 36.16 16.39 -21.45
CA SER A 2 35.74 16.05 -20.09
C SER A 2 34.53 15.12 -20.19
N ASP A 3 34.66 13.95 -19.57
CA ASP A 3 33.59 13.01 -19.32
C ASP A 3 32.61 13.71 -18.37
N GLU A 4 31.65 14.43 -18.92
CA GLU A 4 30.49 14.95 -18.17
C GLU A 4 29.68 13.72 -17.79
N GLY A 5 30.00 13.17 -16.60
CA GLY A 5 29.22 12.12 -16.00
C GLY A 5 27.77 12.55 -15.96
N PHE A 6 26.92 11.83 -16.70
CA PHE A 6 25.48 12.00 -16.68
C PHE A 6 25.02 11.82 -15.22
N ASP A 7 24.70 12.94 -14.57
CA ASP A 7 24.19 12.91 -13.19
C ASP A 7 22.83 12.18 -13.24
N MET A 8 22.75 11.02 -12.58
CA MET A 8 21.57 10.18 -12.60
C MET A 8 20.37 10.95 -12.02
N LEU A 9 19.24 10.94 -12.73
CA LEU A 9 18.04 11.62 -12.26
C LEU A 9 17.61 11.08 -10.90
N LYS A 10 17.14 11.93 -10.00
CA LYS A 10 16.66 11.51 -8.67
C LYS A 10 15.57 10.44 -8.74
N THR A 11 14.77 10.44 -9.79
CA THR A 11 13.78 9.41 -10.07
C THR A 11 14.44 8.04 -10.35
N GLU A 12 15.53 8.02 -11.10
CA GLU A 12 16.27 6.79 -11.41
C GLU A 12 16.97 6.24 -10.16
N GLU A 13 17.55 7.14 -9.33
CA GLU A 13 18.13 6.77 -8.04
C GLU A 13 17.10 6.13 -7.11
N LEU A 14 15.93 6.76 -6.97
CA LEU A 14 14.83 6.22 -6.19
C LEU A 14 14.34 4.88 -6.74
N ALA A 15 14.13 4.78 -8.05
CA ALA A 15 13.69 3.54 -8.69
C ALA A 15 14.70 2.40 -8.47
N GLY A 16 16.00 2.67 -8.63
CA GLY A 16 17.07 1.70 -8.35
C GLY A 16 17.07 1.24 -6.90
N PHE A 17 16.90 2.15 -5.95
CA PHE A 17 16.77 1.83 -4.53
C PHE A 17 15.57 0.91 -4.26
N LEU A 18 14.39 1.25 -4.78
CA LEU A 18 13.16 0.50 -4.55
C LEU A 18 13.21 -0.92 -5.14
N VAL A 19 13.77 -1.07 -6.33
CA VAL A 19 13.98 -2.38 -6.96
C VAL A 19 14.98 -3.24 -6.19
N GLY A 20 15.94 -2.61 -5.50
CA GLY A 20 16.92 -3.29 -4.65
C GLY A 20 16.38 -3.78 -3.31
N ILE A 21 15.16 -3.40 -2.94
CA ILE A 21 14.54 -3.88 -1.69
C ILE A 21 14.12 -5.35 -1.87
N ASP A 22 14.80 -6.24 -1.16
CA ASP A 22 14.51 -7.66 -1.16
C ASP A 22 14.43 -8.25 0.26
N ARG A 23 14.13 -9.55 0.35
CA ARG A 23 14.05 -10.28 1.62
C ARG A 23 15.34 -10.24 2.43
N GLY A 24 16.49 -10.25 1.77
CA GLY A 24 17.82 -10.32 2.38
C GLY A 24 18.31 -8.98 2.89
N SER A 25 17.88 -7.89 2.25
CA SER A 25 18.32 -6.54 2.56
C SER A 25 17.61 -5.93 3.80
N MET A 26 16.50 -6.51 4.25
CA MET A 26 15.70 -5.98 5.34
C MET A 26 16.10 -6.53 6.71
N SER A 27 16.29 -5.64 7.68
CA SER A 27 16.49 -6.02 9.07
C SER A 27 15.28 -6.75 9.68
N SER A 28 15.50 -7.53 10.75
CA SER A 28 14.39 -8.12 11.49
C SER A 28 13.46 -7.05 12.08
N ALA A 29 14.02 -5.95 12.57
CA ALA A 29 13.25 -4.83 13.11
C ALA A 29 12.33 -4.20 12.06
N THR A 30 12.81 -3.99 10.84
CA THR A 30 11.99 -3.48 9.72
C THR A 30 10.84 -4.42 9.40
N ARG A 31 11.09 -5.73 9.36
CA ARG A 31 10.04 -6.72 9.12
C ARG A 31 8.99 -6.75 10.23
N GLU A 32 9.39 -6.70 11.50
CA GLU A 32 8.44 -6.66 12.62
C GLU A 32 7.61 -5.36 12.57
N ARG A 33 8.24 -4.22 12.29
CA ARG A 33 7.50 -2.96 12.13
C ARG A 33 6.48 -3.03 10.99
N ALA A 34 6.82 -3.64 9.86
CA ALA A 34 5.87 -3.82 8.75
C ALA A 34 4.68 -4.73 9.13
N LYS A 35 4.90 -5.73 10.00
CA LYS A 35 3.80 -6.54 10.53
C LYS A 35 2.90 -5.75 11.47
N ASP A 36 3.48 -4.92 12.35
CA ASP A 36 2.71 -4.05 13.24
C ASP A 36 1.81 -3.10 12.44
N LEU A 37 2.36 -2.48 11.39
CA LEU A 37 1.62 -1.60 10.50
C LEU A 37 0.53 -2.34 9.70
N LEU A 38 0.77 -3.60 9.31
CA LEU A 38 -0.28 -4.44 8.70
C LEU A 38 -1.41 -4.76 9.69
N ILE A 39 -1.07 -5.04 10.94
CA ILE A 39 -2.07 -5.29 12.00
C ILE A 39 -2.90 -4.02 12.23
N ASP A 40 -2.25 -2.87 12.31
CA ASP A 40 -2.91 -1.58 12.43
C ASP A 40 -3.87 -1.33 11.26
N HIS A 41 -3.39 -1.47 10.02
CA HIS A 41 -4.21 -1.35 8.80
C HIS A 41 -5.47 -2.24 8.84
N LEU A 42 -5.33 -3.50 9.27
CA LEU A 42 -6.47 -4.41 9.37
C LEU A 42 -7.43 -3.99 10.50
N ALA A 43 -6.90 -3.54 11.63
CA ALA A 43 -7.70 -3.11 12.78
C ALA A 43 -8.55 -1.87 12.44
N VAL A 44 -7.96 -0.84 11.83
CA VAL A 44 -8.70 0.36 11.41
C VAL A 44 -9.70 0.05 10.31
N SER A 45 -9.38 -0.89 9.41
CA SER A 45 -10.31 -1.36 8.38
C SER A 45 -11.57 -1.98 8.96
N ILE A 46 -11.45 -2.79 10.03
CA ILE A 46 -12.61 -3.38 10.73
C ILE A 46 -13.56 -2.28 11.26
N GLN A 47 -13.02 -1.20 11.79
CA GLN A 47 -13.84 -0.07 12.22
C GLN A 47 -14.40 0.72 11.03
N GLY A 48 -13.59 0.91 9.99
CA GLY A 48 -13.98 1.58 8.74
C GLY A 48 -15.19 0.94 8.06
N LEU A 49 -15.38 -0.38 8.19
CA LEU A 49 -16.56 -1.10 7.68
C LEU A 49 -17.90 -0.55 8.18
N LYS A 50 -17.93 0.13 9.33
CA LYS A 50 -19.15 0.69 9.93
C LYS A 50 -19.55 2.03 9.31
N THR A 51 -18.72 2.62 8.47
CA THR A 51 -18.93 3.95 7.90
C THR A 51 -19.91 3.95 6.71
N PRO A 52 -20.60 5.07 6.44
CA PRO A 52 -21.49 5.14 5.28
C PRO A 52 -20.75 5.07 3.93
N TRP A 53 -19.52 5.61 3.86
CA TRP A 53 -18.71 5.52 2.63
C TRP A 53 -18.20 4.11 2.34
N SER A 54 -17.96 3.31 3.35
CA SER A 54 -17.69 1.87 3.18
C SER A 54 -18.83 1.17 2.44
N LYS A 55 -20.08 1.46 2.81
CA LYS A 55 -21.27 0.93 2.12
C LYS A 55 -21.37 1.46 0.68
N SER A 56 -21.00 2.72 0.45
CA SER A 56 -21.05 3.34 -0.86
C SER A 56 -20.01 2.76 -1.81
N ILE A 57 -18.77 2.63 -1.36
CA ILE A 57 -17.71 2.03 -2.18
C ILE A 57 -17.97 0.56 -2.48
N SER A 58 -18.49 -0.21 -1.51
CA SER A 58 -18.85 -1.62 -1.72
C SER A 58 -19.95 -1.77 -2.79
N ARG A 59 -20.97 -0.92 -2.79
CA ARG A 59 -22.00 -0.90 -3.83
C ARG A 59 -21.44 -0.56 -5.21
N TYR A 60 -20.55 0.43 -5.28
CA TYR A 60 -19.88 0.79 -6.52
C TYR A 60 -19.09 -0.40 -7.09
N VAL A 61 -18.24 -1.02 -6.27
CA VAL A 61 -17.46 -2.19 -6.70
C VAL A 61 -18.33 -3.36 -7.12
N GLN A 62 -19.46 -3.57 -6.45
CA GLN A 62 -20.41 -4.60 -6.83
C GLN A 62 -21.06 -4.32 -8.19
N ALA A 63 -21.39 -3.07 -8.48
CA ALA A 63 -21.98 -2.65 -9.75
C ALA A 63 -21.03 -2.83 -10.94
N GLU A 64 -19.71 -2.70 -10.72
CA GLU A 64 -18.68 -2.90 -11.75
C GLU A 64 -18.54 -4.37 -12.20
N ALA A 65 -19.06 -5.33 -11.44
CA ALA A 65 -19.10 -6.75 -11.79
C ALA A 65 -17.77 -7.30 -12.33
N SER A 66 -16.66 -6.89 -11.75
CA SER A 66 -15.31 -7.20 -12.23
C SER A 66 -14.88 -8.62 -11.87
N LYS A 67 -13.78 -9.09 -12.49
CA LYS A 67 -13.20 -10.41 -12.20
C LYS A 67 -12.86 -10.56 -10.70
N PRO A 68 -13.23 -11.65 -10.02
CA PRO A 68 -13.08 -11.81 -8.57
C PRO A 68 -11.65 -12.23 -8.16
N GLU A 69 -10.68 -11.35 -8.28
CA GLU A 69 -9.26 -11.60 -8.07
C GLU A 69 -8.80 -11.38 -6.62
N ALA A 70 -9.35 -10.37 -5.94
CA ALA A 70 -8.95 -9.98 -4.59
C ALA A 70 -10.16 -9.70 -3.69
N VAL A 71 -9.98 -9.83 -2.37
CA VAL A 71 -11.04 -9.63 -1.37
C VAL A 71 -11.28 -8.14 -1.14
N VAL A 72 -12.54 -7.74 -1.17
CA VAL A 72 -13.01 -6.46 -0.62
C VAL A 72 -13.43 -6.69 0.83
N TYR A 73 -12.93 -5.90 1.75
CA TYR A 73 -13.19 -6.08 3.19
C TYR A 73 -14.71 -6.04 3.48
N GLY A 74 -15.18 -7.06 4.20
CA GLY A 74 -16.58 -7.18 4.58
C GLY A 74 -17.56 -7.44 3.43
N ALA A 75 -17.09 -7.74 2.23
CA ALA A 75 -17.91 -7.90 1.04
C ALA A 75 -17.41 -9.01 0.09
N GLN A 76 -17.77 -8.89 -1.19
CA GLN A 76 -17.39 -9.80 -2.28
C GLN A 76 -15.93 -9.68 -2.69
N ARG A 77 -15.53 -10.46 -3.67
CA ARG A 77 -14.25 -10.28 -4.38
C ARG A 77 -14.45 -9.39 -5.62
N ALA A 78 -13.38 -8.68 -6.01
CA ALA A 78 -13.35 -7.83 -7.18
C ALA A 78 -11.98 -7.93 -7.87
N SER A 79 -11.78 -7.20 -8.99
CA SER A 79 -10.44 -7.05 -9.57
C SER A 79 -9.48 -6.42 -8.56
N ALA A 80 -8.19 -6.71 -8.69
CA ALA A 80 -7.20 -6.21 -7.74
C ALA A 80 -7.27 -4.69 -7.57
N ALA A 81 -7.44 -3.94 -8.66
CA ALA A 81 -7.54 -2.48 -8.62
C ALA A 81 -8.78 -2.00 -7.85
N LEU A 82 -9.95 -2.60 -8.09
CA LEU A 82 -11.18 -2.24 -7.38
C LEU A 82 -11.17 -2.67 -5.92
N ALA A 83 -10.57 -3.82 -5.62
CA ALA A 83 -10.38 -4.25 -4.24
C ALA A 83 -9.43 -3.32 -3.48
N ALA A 84 -8.33 -2.89 -4.10
CA ALA A 84 -7.42 -1.90 -3.52
C ALA A 84 -8.12 -0.57 -3.24
N LEU A 85 -8.88 -0.04 -4.21
CA LEU A 85 -9.66 1.18 -4.05
C LEU A 85 -10.65 1.07 -2.87
N ALA A 86 -11.44 0.00 -2.83
CA ALA A 86 -12.42 -0.19 -1.77
C ALA A 86 -11.75 -0.34 -0.40
N ASN A 87 -10.72 -1.16 -0.30
CA ASN A 87 -10.02 -1.43 0.95
C ASN A 87 -9.30 -0.19 1.48
N GLY A 88 -8.70 0.63 0.61
CA GLY A 88 -8.11 1.91 0.98
C GLY A 88 -9.15 2.91 1.50
N THR A 89 -10.29 3.01 0.82
CA THR A 89 -11.42 3.85 1.28
C THR A 89 -11.94 3.40 2.65
N ILE A 90 -12.00 2.09 2.89
CA ILE A 90 -12.45 1.52 4.16
C ILE A 90 -11.40 1.77 5.26
N ALA A 91 -10.13 1.52 4.99
CA ALA A 91 -9.04 1.67 5.95
C ALA A 91 -8.87 3.12 6.42
N HIS A 92 -8.92 4.08 5.49
CA HIS A 92 -8.81 5.51 5.79
C HIS A 92 -10.13 6.14 6.27
N GLY A 93 -11.20 5.38 6.29
CA GLY A 93 -12.56 5.88 6.49
C GLY A 93 -12.85 6.61 7.81
N ILE A 94 -12.01 6.47 8.82
CA ILE A 94 -12.14 7.10 10.13
C ILE A 94 -10.89 7.88 10.55
N GLU A 95 -9.91 8.00 9.67
CA GLU A 95 -8.62 8.71 9.90
C GLU A 95 -7.93 8.29 11.21
N LEU A 96 -7.93 6.98 11.50
CA LEU A 96 -7.17 6.36 12.61
C LEU A 96 -6.01 5.50 12.12
N ASP A 97 -5.81 5.43 10.81
CA ASP A 97 -4.69 4.77 10.17
C ASP A 97 -3.39 5.57 10.37
N ASP A 98 -2.27 4.89 10.16
CA ASP A 98 -0.94 5.44 10.41
C ASP A 98 -0.67 6.73 9.65
N THR A 99 0.15 7.60 10.24
CA THR A 99 0.57 8.88 9.66
C THR A 99 2.08 8.96 9.51
N HIS A 100 2.53 9.70 8.51
CA HIS A 100 3.92 10.12 8.35
C HIS A 100 3.94 11.63 8.15
N ASP A 101 4.29 12.36 9.21
CA ASP A 101 4.15 13.83 9.27
C ASP A 101 4.99 14.55 8.21
N GLU A 102 6.25 14.13 8.02
CA GLU A 102 7.15 14.77 7.05
C GLU A 102 6.66 14.66 5.60
N SER A 103 5.94 13.60 5.25
CA SER A 103 5.34 13.42 3.92
C SER A 103 3.87 13.82 3.86
N MET A 104 3.30 14.25 4.98
CA MET A 104 1.87 14.59 5.11
C MET A 104 0.96 13.51 4.51
N SER A 105 1.22 12.24 4.83
CA SER A 105 0.51 11.11 4.22
C SER A 105 0.08 10.05 5.23
N HIS A 106 -0.89 9.22 4.81
CA HIS A 106 -1.36 8.01 5.48
C HIS A 106 -0.94 6.79 4.63
N PRO A 107 0.32 6.30 4.78
CA PRO A 107 0.84 5.31 3.84
C PRO A 107 0.11 3.98 3.91
N GLY A 108 -0.32 3.52 5.09
CA GLY A 108 -0.91 2.20 5.28
C GLY A 108 -2.17 1.98 4.48
N ALA A 109 -3.08 2.96 4.44
CA ALA A 109 -4.32 2.86 3.67
C ALA A 109 -4.06 2.63 2.17
N VAL A 110 -3.04 3.26 1.62
CA VAL A 110 -2.67 3.15 0.20
C VAL A 110 -1.86 1.88 -0.05
N VAL A 111 -0.77 1.72 0.67
CA VAL A 111 0.25 0.70 0.41
C VAL A 111 -0.27 -0.71 0.69
N PHE A 112 -0.86 -0.96 1.89
CA PHE A 112 -1.36 -2.29 2.21
C PHE A 112 -2.57 -2.67 1.39
N SER A 113 -3.47 -1.74 1.08
CA SER A 113 -4.61 -2.02 0.21
C SER A 113 -4.17 -2.47 -1.18
N ALA A 114 -3.17 -1.81 -1.77
CA ALA A 114 -2.63 -2.18 -3.07
C ALA A 114 -1.82 -3.49 -3.01
N ALA A 115 -0.91 -3.62 -2.03
CA ALA A 115 -0.05 -4.80 -1.90
C ALA A 115 -0.84 -6.08 -1.65
N LEU A 116 -1.84 -6.05 -0.75
CA LEU A 116 -2.69 -7.20 -0.45
C LEU A 116 -3.56 -7.61 -1.65
N ALA A 117 -4.17 -6.65 -2.33
CA ALA A 117 -5.00 -6.93 -3.49
C ALA A 117 -4.19 -7.52 -4.65
N GLN A 118 -3.02 -6.94 -4.94
CA GLN A 118 -2.11 -7.43 -5.97
C GLN A 118 -1.54 -8.82 -5.62
N ALA A 119 -1.17 -9.04 -4.36
CA ALA A 119 -0.66 -10.33 -3.92
C ALA A 119 -1.71 -11.44 -4.07
N GLN A 120 -2.96 -11.17 -3.75
CA GLN A 120 -4.06 -12.13 -3.92
C GLN A 120 -4.30 -12.47 -5.39
N SER A 121 -4.29 -11.48 -6.28
CA SER A 121 -4.50 -11.71 -7.73
C SER A 121 -3.36 -12.49 -8.37
N SER A 122 -2.16 -12.36 -7.84
CA SER A 122 -0.93 -12.96 -8.36
C SER A 122 -0.41 -14.15 -7.55
N TRP A 123 -1.17 -14.64 -6.57
CA TRP A 123 -0.83 -15.78 -5.71
C TRP A 123 0.53 -15.62 -5.01
N ARG A 124 0.81 -14.43 -4.49
CA ARG A 124 2.05 -14.11 -3.78
C ARG A 124 1.98 -14.48 -2.30
N SER A 125 3.14 -14.70 -1.71
CA SER A 125 3.26 -15.03 -0.28
C SER A 125 3.07 -13.80 0.63
N GLY A 126 2.80 -14.04 1.91
CA GLY A 126 2.77 -12.96 2.91
C GLY A 126 4.11 -12.22 3.04
N THR A 127 5.23 -12.90 2.77
CA THR A 127 6.54 -12.24 2.76
C THR A 127 6.67 -11.29 1.57
N ASP A 128 6.12 -11.64 0.41
CA ASP A 128 6.11 -10.76 -0.76
C ASP A 128 5.26 -9.51 -0.46
N VAL A 129 4.13 -9.68 0.26
CA VAL A 129 3.31 -8.54 0.72
C VAL A 129 4.11 -7.60 1.62
N LEU A 130 4.83 -8.13 2.62
CA LEU A 130 5.63 -7.28 3.51
C LEU A 130 6.77 -6.57 2.76
N THR A 131 7.44 -7.27 1.83
CA THR A 131 8.49 -6.66 0.98
C THR A 131 7.92 -5.53 0.13
N ALA A 132 6.79 -5.78 -0.54
CA ALA A 132 6.11 -4.77 -1.36
C ALA A 132 5.61 -3.58 -0.51
N ALA A 133 5.11 -3.86 0.70
CA ALA A 133 4.69 -2.80 1.60
C ALA A 133 5.86 -1.92 2.03
N ILE A 134 6.99 -2.49 2.42
CA ILE A 134 8.19 -1.72 2.78
C ILE A 134 8.65 -0.85 1.61
N ALA A 135 8.71 -1.40 0.39
CA ALA A 135 9.05 -0.62 -0.80
C ALA A 135 8.03 0.50 -1.06
N GLY A 136 6.74 0.24 -0.87
CA GLY A 136 5.68 1.21 -1.02
C GLY A 136 5.77 2.35 0.00
N TYR A 137 6.05 2.05 1.27
CA TYR A 137 6.30 3.05 2.31
C TYR A 137 7.51 3.91 1.97
N GLU A 138 8.66 3.30 1.63
CA GLU A 138 9.86 4.02 1.23
C GLU A 138 9.61 4.96 0.03
N ALA A 139 8.88 4.49 -0.98
CA ALA A 139 8.53 5.32 -2.13
C ALA A 139 7.64 6.50 -1.72
N MET A 140 6.54 6.23 -1.04
CA MET A 140 5.52 7.24 -0.71
C MET A 140 6.07 8.30 0.24
N THR A 141 6.77 7.89 1.30
CA THR A 141 7.30 8.82 2.30
C THR A 141 8.44 9.66 1.74
N ARG A 142 9.38 9.09 0.97
CA ARG A 142 10.48 9.84 0.34
C ARG A 142 9.98 10.86 -0.67
N ILE A 143 9.02 10.48 -1.52
CA ILE A 143 8.43 11.41 -2.50
C ILE A 143 7.69 12.54 -1.76
N GLY A 144 6.86 12.19 -0.77
CA GLY A 144 6.13 13.19 0.00
C GLY A 144 7.04 14.15 0.75
N SER A 145 8.07 13.64 1.46
CA SER A 145 9.05 14.51 2.16
C SER A 145 9.87 15.38 1.22
N ALA A 146 10.08 14.96 -0.03
CA ALA A 146 10.80 15.78 -1.02
C ALA A 146 9.94 16.92 -1.62
N LEU A 147 8.60 16.85 -1.43
CA LEU A 147 7.65 17.84 -1.94
C LEU A 147 7.24 18.87 -0.88
N ASN A 148 7.55 18.64 0.39
CA ASN A 148 7.33 19.55 1.52
C ASN A 148 8.63 20.25 1.92
#